data_aa0977db837b58b945bc75b1e9903272
#
_entry.id   aa0977db837b58b945bc75b1e9903272
#
_cell.length_a   1.000
_cell.length_b   1.000
_cell.length_c   1.000
_cell.angle_alpha   90.00
_cell.angle_beta   90.00
_cell.angle_gamma   90.00
#
_symmetry.space_group_name_H-M   'P 1'
#
loop_
_entity.id
_entity.type
_entity.pdbx_description
1 polymer ?
#
loop_
_entity_poly.entity_id
_entity_poly.type
_entity_poly.pdbx_seq_one_letter_code
_entity_poly.pdbx_strand_id
1 'polypeptide(L)'
;MSENVDTICVQGGYQPGNGESRTPPIIQATTFKYKSSEQMSRLFDLSESGYFYTRLQNPTNDTIAAKICEMEGGAAAMLTSSGQAANFFALFNICNNGDHIVASSAIYGGTFNLINVTMRKMGIECTFVSPECTEEELEAAFQPNTKAVFGESISNPALIVLDFEKFANAAHRHGVPLVVDNTFPTPVNCRPFQYGVDIVTHATTKYMDGHGSCVGGAIVDSGNFDWMAHAEKFPGLTTPDDSYHGVTYAKDFGKAAYITKATAQLMRDFGSTPAPINSWIMGMHLESLGVRMERHCANALKVAQWLSADPRVSWVSFPGLEGDKYHALAEKYMPNGTCGVISFGVPGGREKVSAFLDHLKMVSIATHVADARSCTLYPAGTTHRQLTEEQLVEAGVGIDLVRLSCGIENADDIIADLDQALAAVQ
;
A
#
# COMPACT_ATOMS: atom_id res chain seq x y z
N MET A 1 -15.99 -5.88 21.77
CA MET A 1 -16.50 -5.12 20.62
C MET A 1 -15.29 -4.66 19.85
N SER A 2 -15.22 -4.90 18.55
CA SER A 2 -14.16 -4.30 17.74
C SER A 2 -14.36 -2.79 17.73
N GLU A 3 -13.34 -2.03 18.08
CA GLU A 3 -13.39 -0.57 18.03
C GLU A 3 -13.50 -0.08 16.59
N ASN A 4 -14.12 1.10 16.41
CA ASN A 4 -14.14 1.77 15.12
C ASN A 4 -12.71 2.19 14.72
N VAL A 5 -12.40 2.19 13.43
CA VAL A 5 -11.07 2.52 12.92
C VAL A 5 -10.62 3.91 13.34
N ASP A 6 -11.53 4.89 13.43
CA ASP A 6 -11.19 6.24 13.89
C ASP A 6 -10.70 6.25 15.35
N THR A 7 -11.31 5.43 16.20
CA THR A 7 -10.85 5.22 17.59
C THR A 7 -9.48 4.57 17.60
N ILE A 8 -9.25 3.55 16.76
CA ILE A 8 -7.96 2.88 16.65
C ILE A 8 -6.87 3.82 16.13
N CYS A 9 -7.18 4.70 15.17
CA CYS A 9 -6.24 5.74 14.71
C CYS A 9 -5.66 6.54 15.88
N VAL A 10 -6.49 6.87 16.88
CA VAL A 10 -6.08 7.68 18.04
C VAL A 10 -5.49 6.81 19.16
N GLN A 11 -6.14 5.69 19.51
CA GLN A 11 -5.86 4.93 20.73
C GLN A 11 -5.04 3.65 20.51
N GLY A 12 -4.96 3.13 19.26
CA GLY A 12 -4.33 1.85 18.97
C GLY A 12 -2.81 1.85 19.12
N GLY A 13 -2.25 0.67 19.29
CA GLY A 13 -0.81 0.38 19.27
C GLY A 13 -0.03 0.74 20.54
N TYR A 14 -0.45 1.73 21.33
CA TYR A 14 0.24 2.17 22.54
C TYR A 14 -0.70 2.29 23.73
N GLN A 15 -0.37 1.60 24.80
CA GLN A 15 -1.10 1.63 26.08
C GLN A 15 -0.17 2.09 27.21
N PRO A 16 -0.22 3.37 27.57
CA PRO A 16 0.65 3.88 28.64
C PRO A 16 0.21 3.35 30.01
N GLY A 17 1.18 3.00 30.83
CA GLY A 17 0.98 2.67 32.24
C GLY A 17 0.78 3.91 33.11
N ASN A 18 0.53 3.70 34.41
CA ASN A 18 0.37 4.79 35.37
C ASN A 18 1.65 5.62 35.50
N GLY A 19 1.56 6.91 35.21
CA GLY A 19 2.69 7.84 35.23
C GLY A 19 3.58 7.83 34.00
N GLU A 20 3.23 7.05 32.98
CA GLU A 20 3.92 7.05 31.69
C GLU A 20 3.36 8.15 30.75
N SER A 21 4.16 8.48 29.73
CA SER A 21 3.76 9.43 28.70
C SER A 21 2.58 8.88 27.90
N ARG A 22 1.58 9.74 27.61
CA ARG A 22 0.47 9.39 26.70
C ARG A 22 0.94 9.20 25.27
N THR A 23 2.01 9.86 24.86
CA THR A 23 2.63 9.73 23.55
C THR A 23 3.70 8.66 23.62
N PRO A 24 3.78 7.74 22.65
CA PRO A 24 4.83 6.73 22.61
C PRO A 24 6.23 7.37 22.68
N PRO A 25 7.17 6.84 23.47
CA PRO A 25 8.53 7.37 23.51
C PRO A 25 9.29 7.09 22.22
N ILE A 26 10.22 7.97 21.86
CA ILE A 26 11.16 7.76 20.76
C ILE A 26 12.38 7.02 21.29
N ILE A 27 12.54 5.75 20.92
CA ILE A 27 13.72 4.95 21.28
C ILE A 27 14.74 5.01 20.15
N GLN A 28 15.54 6.07 20.17
CA GLN A 28 16.58 6.31 19.16
C GLN A 28 17.89 5.60 19.59
N ALA A 29 17.89 4.26 19.52
CA ALA A 29 19.00 3.42 19.91
C ALA A 29 19.31 2.40 18.83
N THR A 30 20.58 1.99 18.70
CA THR A 30 21.00 0.89 17.81
C THR A 30 20.88 -0.47 18.49
N THR A 31 21.19 -0.55 19.79
CA THR A 31 21.29 -1.78 20.56
C THR A 31 20.66 -1.62 21.93
N PHE A 32 20.40 -2.74 22.58
CA PHE A 32 19.75 -2.81 23.88
C PHE A 32 20.60 -3.62 24.87
N LYS A 33 20.43 -3.37 26.17
CA LYS A 33 21.15 -4.06 27.25
C LYS A 33 20.41 -5.33 27.67
N TYR A 34 21.12 -6.41 27.83
CA TYR A 34 20.60 -7.68 28.32
C TYR A 34 20.87 -7.86 29.83
N LYS A 35 20.12 -8.74 30.46
CA LYS A 35 20.33 -9.15 31.89
C LYS A 35 21.51 -10.11 32.00
N SER A 36 21.70 -10.99 31.01
CA SER A 36 22.75 -12.00 30.98
C SER A 36 23.08 -12.42 29.57
N SER A 37 24.24 -13.07 29.34
CA SER A 37 24.60 -13.69 28.06
C SER A 37 23.61 -14.79 27.64
N GLU A 38 23.04 -15.50 28.58
CA GLU A 38 22.04 -16.55 28.36
C GLU A 38 20.73 -15.94 27.82
N GLN A 39 20.28 -14.81 28.37
CA GLN A 39 19.13 -14.09 27.80
C GLN A 39 19.43 -13.63 26.37
N MET A 40 20.61 -13.10 26.11
CA MET A 40 21.03 -12.71 24.77
C MET A 40 20.92 -13.89 23.81
N SER A 41 21.42 -15.08 24.18
CA SER A 41 21.31 -16.28 23.33
C SER A 41 19.86 -16.62 23.02
N ARG A 42 18.95 -16.62 24.01
CA ARG A 42 17.53 -16.91 23.80
C ARG A 42 16.84 -15.92 22.83
N LEU A 43 17.23 -14.65 22.87
CA LEU A 43 16.70 -13.65 21.92
C LEU A 43 17.17 -13.93 20.51
N PHE A 44 18.45 -14.31 20.32
CA PHE A 44 18.99 -14.68 19.02
C PHE A 44 18.41 -16.00 18.48
N ASP A 45 18.03 -16.92 19.36
CA ASP A 45 17.38 -18.18 19.00
C ASP A 45 15.86 -18.03 18.78
N LEU A 46 15.31 -16.81 18.87
CA LEU A 46 13.87 -16.51 18.81
C LEU A 46 13.02 -17.27 19.86
N SER A 47 13.64 -17.77 20.92
CA SER A 47 12.99 -18.51 22.02
C SER A 47 12.49 -17.59 23.15
N GLU A 48 12.87 -16.33 23.13
CA GLU A 48 12.40 -15.25 24.02
C GLU A 48 12.10 -14.01 23.20
N SER A 49 11.03 -13.29 23.54
CA SER A 49 10.70 -12.02 22.92
C SER A 49 11.47 -10.87 23.55
N GLY A 50 11.95 -9.91 22.74
CA GLY A 50 12.66 -8.73 23.24
C GLY A 50 13.47 -8.03 22.18
N TYR A 51 14.08 -6.92 22.55
CA TYR A 51 14.85 -6.09 21.66
C TYR A 51 16.35 -6.32 21.83
N PHE A 52 17.06 -6.43 20.72
CA PHE A 52 18.51 -6.57 20.72
C PHE A 52 19.22 -5.66 19.70
N TYR A 53 18.59 -5.41 18.56
CA TYR A 53 19.16 -4.54 17.52
C TYR A 53 18.07 -3.88 16.69
N THR A 54 18.12 -2.56 16.53
CA THR A 54 17.05 -1.76 15.89
C THR A 54 16.81 -2.13 14.42
N ARG A 55 17.81 -2.66 13.70
CA ARG A 55 17.59 -3.11 12.32
C ARG A 55 16.50 -4.20 12.24
N LEU A 56 16.38 -5.05 13.22
CA LEU A 56 15.33 -6.09 13.28
C LEU A 56 14.06 -5.53 13.91
N GLN A 57 14.18 -5.00 15.13
CA GLN A 57 13.05 -4.53 15.92
C GLN A 57 13.44 -3.34 16.80
N ASN A 58 12.47 -2.43 16.98
CA ASN A 58 12.63 -1.26 17.84
C ASN A 58 11.29 -0.94 18.50
N PRO A 59 11.25 -0.64 19.81
CA PRO A 59 9.97 -0.40 20.52
C PRO A 59 9.09 0.68 19.88
N THR A 60 9.69 1.75 19.34
CA THR A 60 8.93 2.80 18.65
C THR A 60 8.33 2.28 17.35
N ASN A 61 9.14 1.60 16.52
CA ASN A 61 8.66 1.03 15.24
C ASN A 61 7.55 0.01 15.47
N ASP A 62 7.72 -0.87 16.47
CA ASP A 62 6.76 -1.94 16.76
C ASP A 62 5.44 -1.38 17.29
N THR A 63 5.48 -0.32 18.12
CA THR A 63 4.28 0.39 18.57
C THR A 63 3.46 0.92 17.37
N ILE A 64 4.11 1.49 16.39
CA ILE A 64 3.43 2.05 15.21
C ILE A 64 2.98 0.91 14.26
N ALA A 65 3.79 -0.15 14.12
CA ALA A 65 3.38 -1.35 13.39
C ALA A 65 2.12 -1.97 14.01
N ALA A 66 2.06 -2.08 15.34
CA ALA A 66 0.89 -2.56 16.06
C ALA A 66 -0.36 -1.70 15.79
N LYS A 67 -0.23 -0.37 15.81
CA LYS A 67 -1.34 0.54 15.45
C LYS A 67 -1.88 0.26 14.05
N ILE A 68 -1.01 0.14 13.04
CA ILE A 68 -1.44 -0.15 11.65
C ILE A 68 -2.06 -1.55 11.58
N CYS A 69 -1.50 -2.53 12.30
CA CYS A 69 -2.07 -3.87 12.41
C CYS A 69 -3.52 -3.86 12.93
N GLU A 70 -3.75 -3.14 14.03
CA GLU A 70 -5.09 -2.97 14.61
C GLU A 70 -6.06 -2.25 13.65
N MET A 71 -5.58 -1.22 12.96
CA MET A 71 -6.38 -0.48 11.96
C MET A 71 -6.84 -1.39 10.82
N GLU A 72 -5.97 -2.25 10.29
CA GLU A 72 -6.31 -3.23 9.25
C GLU A 72 -7.12 -4.43 9.79
N GLY A 73 -7.04 -4.70 11.09
CA GLY A 73 -7.61 -5.90 11.70
C GLY A 73 -6.76 -7.15 11.45
N GLY A 74 -5.44 -6.97 11.33
CA GLY A 74 -4.47 -8.04 11.12
C GLY A 74 -4.05 -8.76 12.40
N ALA A 75 -3.25 -9.81 12.24
CA ALA A 75 -2.66 -10.59 13.34
C ALA A 75 -1.23 -10.15 13.68
N ALA A 76 -0.49 -9.68 12.69
CA ALA A 76 0.88 -9.19 12.86
C ALA A 76 1.24 -8.15 11.78
N ALA A 77 2.16 -7.26 12.09
CA ALA A 77 2.64 -6.25 11.16
C ALA A 77 4.11 -5.91 11.36
N MET A 78 4.74 -5.33 10.33
CA MET A 78 6.06 -4.76 10.39
C MET A 78 6.13 -3.47 9.57
N LEU A 79 6.99 -2.54 9.98
CA LEU A 79 7.33 -1.36 9.18
C LEU A 79 8.54 -1.61 8.30
N THR A 80 8.57 -0.93 7.16
CA THR A 80 9.70 -0.89 6.23
C THR A 80 10.08 0.55 5.89
N SER A 81 11.28 0.76 5.34
CA SER A 81 11.76 2.10 4.97
C SER A 81 11.06 2.72 3.75
N SER A 82 10.22 1.97 3.05
CA SER A 82 9.43 2.44 1.90
C SER A 82 8.33 1.46 1.53
N GLY A 83 7.31 1.91 0.81
CA GLY A 83 6.28 1.03 0.23
C GLY A 83 6.87 0.00 -0.75
N GLN A 84 7.90 0.36 -1.53
CA GLN A 84 8.58 -0.59 -2.41
C GLN A 84 9.29 -1.71 -1.64
N ALA A 85 9.89 -1.39 -0.49
CA ALA A 85 10.46 -2.40 0.39
C ALA A 85 9.36 -3.30 0.99
N ALA A 86 8.19 -2.73 1.30
CA ALA A 86 7.04 -3.51 1.76
C ALA A 86 6.56 -4.49 0.68
N ASN A 87 6.35 -4.03 -0.55
CA ASN A 87 5.93 -4.89 -1.66
C ASN A 87 6.98 -5.96 -2.00
N PHE A 88 8.27 -5.58 -2.00
CA PHE A 88 9.35 -6.53 -2.21
C PHE A 88 9.40 -7.60 -1.12
N PHE A 89 9.37 -7.20 0.16
CA PHE A 89 9.41 -8.15 1.27
C PHE A 89 8.18 -9.04 1.30
N ALA A 90 6.99 -8.48 1.03
CA ALA A 90 5.75 -9.26 1.01
C ALA A 90 5.83 -10.41 -0.02
N LEU A 91 6.35 -10.17 -1.20
CA LEU A 91 6.47 -11.19 -2.24
C LEU A 91 7.69 -12.08 -2.03
N PHE A 92 8.87 -11.50 -1.75
CA PHE A 92 10.12 -12.25 -1.62
C PHE A 92 10.16 -13.13 -0.37
N ASN A 93 9.33 -12.85 0.64
CA ASN A 93 9.19 -13.69 1.83
C ASN A 93 8.72 -15.11 1.54
N ILE A 94 7.97 -15.28 0.43
CA ILE A 94 7.33 -16.56 0.05
C ILE A 94 7.71 -17.04 -1.36
N CYS A 95 8.44 -16.24 -2.12
CA CYS A 95 8.94 -16.58 -3.44
C CYS A 95 10.45 -16.82 -3.42
N ASN A 96 10.90 -17.82 -4.16
CA ASN A 96 12.31 -18.15 -4.39
C ASN A 96 12.63 -18.14 -5.88
N ASN A 97 13.89 -18.37 -6.22
CA ASN A 97 14.29 -18.62 -7.61
C ASN A 97 13.50 -19.79 -8.19
N GLY A 98 12.91 -19.61 -9.36
CA GLY A 98 12.07 -20.58 -10.05
C GLY A 98 10.59 -20.49 -9.70
N ASP A 99 10.18 -19.60 -8.82
CA ASP A 99 8.78 -19.36 -8.47
C ASP A 99 8.09 -18.35 -9.41
N HIS A 100 6.78 -18.30 -9.34
CA HIS A 100 5.93 -17.49 -10.20
C HIS A 100 4.92 -16.69 -9.38
N ILE A 101 4.55 -15.50 -9.89
CA ILE A 101 3.54 -14.60 -9.32
C ILE A 101 2.48 -14.33 -10.40
N VAL A 102 1.22 -14.25 -10.02
CA VAL A 102 0.16 -13.64 -10.84
C VAL A 102 -0.07 -12.22 -10.31
N ALA A 103 -0.02 -11.21 -11.15
CA ALA A 103 -0.22 -9.84 -10.72
C ALA A 103 -1.23 -9.08 -11.61
N SER A 104 -2.01 -8.18 -11.00
CA SER A 104 -2.77 -7.21 -11.79
C SER A 104 -1.83 -6.34 -12.62
N SER A 105 -2.17 -6.09 -13.89
CA SER A 105 -1.41 -5.17 -14.74
C SER A 105 -1.64 -3.71 -14.37
N ALA A 106 -2.76 -3.40 -13.71
CA ALA A 106 -3.07 -2.06 -13.24
C ALA A 106 -2.57 -1.88 -11.79
N ILE A 107 -1.27 -1.65 -11.66
CA ILE A 107 -0.57 -1.36 -10.40
C ILE A 107 0.40 -0.19 -10.59
N TYR A 108 0.88 0.36 -9.49
CA TYR A 108 1.89 1.41 -9.49
C TYR A 108 3.10 1.03 -10.35
N GLY A 109 3.52 1.93 -11.25
CA GLY A 109 4.60 1.66 -12.21
C GLY A 109 5.92 1.21 -11.56
N GLY A 110 6.23 1.69 -10.34
CA GLY A 110 7.38 1.22 -9.57
C GLY A 110 7.26 -0.23 -9.16
N THR A 111 6.07 -0.68 -8.74
CA THR A 111 5.80 -2.08 -8.37
C THR A 111 5.76 -2.99 -9.61
N PHE A 112 5.17 -2.51 -10.71
CA PHE A 112 5.24 -3.22 -11.99
C PHE A 112 6.71 -3.50 -12.39
N ASN A 113 7.56 -2.47 -12.32
CA ASN A 113 8.98 -2.62 -12.63
C ASN A 113 9.72 -3.51 -11.62
N LEU A 114 9.37 -3.42 -10.33
CA LEU A 114 9.92 -4.31 -9.29
C LEU A 114 9.68 -5.78 -9.66
N ILE A 115 8.43 -6.14 -9.97
CA ILE A 115 8.05 -7.51 -10.28
C ILE A 115 8.61 -7.93 -11.64
N ASN A 116 8.35 -7.15 -12.70
CA ASN A 116 8.68 -7.53 -14.07
C ASN A 116 10.17 -7.52 -14.40
N VAL A 117 10.97 -6.68 -13.73
CA VAL A 117 12.39 -6.51 -14.04
C VAL A 117 13.30 -6.97 -12.91
N THR A 118 13.07 -6.46 -11.69
CA THR A 118 14.01 -6.69 -10.57
C THR A 118 13.86 -8.11 -10.02
N MET A 119 12.66 -8.56 -9.74
CA MET A 119 12.42 -9.91 -9.22
C MET A 119 12.69 -10.99 -10.28
N ARG A 120 12.46 -10.69 -11.56
CA ARG A 120 12.85 -11.59 -12.65
C ARG A 120 14.38 -11.83 -12.69
N LYS A 121 15.21 -10.84 -12.34
CA LYS A 121 16.67 -11.05 -12.19
C LYS A 121 17.00 -12.01 -11.04
N MET A 122 16.11 -12.19 -10.10
CA MET A 122 16.21 -13.14 -8.99
C MET A 122 15.60 -14.51 -9.34
N GLY A 123 15.14 -14.68 -10.60
CA GLY A 123 14.53 -15.92 -11.09
C GLY A 123 13.07 -16.10 -10.70
N ILE A 124 12.38 -15.02 -10.33
CA ILE A 124 10.95 -15.04 -10.03
C ILE A 124 10.20 -14.45 -11.24
N GLU A 125 9.39 -15.29 -11.88
CA GLU A 125 8.60 -14.89 -13.06
C GLU A 125 7.22 -14.39 -12.67
N CYS A 126 6.58 -13.61 -13.58
CA CYS A 126 5.24 -13.06 -13.35
C CYS A 126 4.38 -13.12 -14.61
N THR A 127 3.12 -13.52 -14.44
CA THR A 127 2.06 -13.29 -15.43
C THR A 127 1.19 -12.12 -14.98
N PHE A 128 1.16 -11.06 -15.78
CA PHE A 128 0.26 -9.93 -15.56
C PHE A 128 -1.09 -10.20 -16.21
N VAL A 129 -2.17 -9.93 -15.47
CA VAL A 129 -3.55 -10.05 -15.94
C VAL A 129 -4.27 -8.70 -15.80
N SER A 130 -5.20 -8.41 -16.69
CA SER A 130 -6.08 -7.26 -16.52
C SER A 130 -6.89 -7.43 -15.23
N PRO A 131 -7.07 -6.39 -14.39
CA PRO A 131 -8.01 -6.47 -13.26
C PRO A 131 -9.44 -6.75 -13.70
N GLU A 132 -9.75 -6.50 -14.98
CA GLU A 132 -11.04 -6.76 -15.62
C GLU A 132 -11.11 -8.11 -16.33
N CYS A 133 -10.06 -8.95 -16.26
CA CYS A 133 -10.05 -10.28 -16.87
C CYS A 133 -11.23 -11.13 -16.40
N THR A 134 -11.67 -12.06 -17.24
CA THR A 134 -12.65 -13.06 -16.83
C THR A 134 -12.07 -14.02 -15.79
N GLU A 135 -12.90 -14.82 -15.14
CA GLU A 135 -12.42 -15.86 -14.23
C GLU A 135 -11.54 -16.88 -14.99
N GLU A 136 -11.92 -17.24 -16.21
CA GLU A 136 -11.17 -18.19 -17.04
C GLU A 136 -9.79 -17.63 -17.42
N GLU A 137 -9.69 -16.36 -17.76
CA GLU A 137 -8.41 -15.69 -18.05
C GLU A 137 -7.53 -15.62 -16.80
N LEU A 138 -8.12 -15.33 -15.63
CA LEU A 138 -7.40 -15.33 -14.37
C LEU A 138 -6.89 -16.73 -14.01
N GLU A 139 -7.74 -17.77 -14.12
CA GLU A 139 -7.34 -19.15 -13.89
C GLU A 139 -6.20 -19.60 -14.82
N ALA A 140 -6.24 -19.21 -16.09
CA ALA A 140 -5.22 -19.56 -17.06
C ALA A 140 -3.84 -18.91 -16.78
N ALA A 141 -3.78 -17.89 -15.94
CA ALA A 141 -2.54 -17.22 -15.55
C ALA A 141 -1.74 -18.01 -14.49
N PHE A 142 -2.37 -18.93 -13.77
CA PHE A 142 -1.70 -19.71 -12.72
C PHE A 142 -0.81 -20.81 -13.31
N GLN A 143 0.33 -21.02 -12.69
CA GLN A 143 1.30 -22.05 -12.99
C GLN A 143 1.49 -22.95 -11.75
N PRO A 144 2.02 -24.20 -11.90
CA PRO A 144 2.24 -25.08 -10.75
C PRO A 144 3.13 -24.47 -9.66
N ASN A 145 4.07 -23.60 -10.05
CA ASN A 145 5.02 -22.89 -9.19
C ASN A 145 4.53 -21.48 -8.77
N THR A 146 3.26 -21.12 -9.01
CA THR A 146 2.70 -19.87 -8.52
C THR A 146 2.66 -19.85 -6.99
N LYS A 147 3.14 -18.75 -6.38
CA LYS A 147 3.26 -18.57 -4.93
C LYS A 147 2.41 -17.43 -4.37
N ALA A 148 2.03 -16.48 -5.20
CA ALA A 148 1.23 -15.33 -4.76
C ALA A 148 0.40 -14.75 -5.90
N VAL A 149 -0.69 -14.09 -5.52
CA VAL A 149 -1.40 -13.13 -6.37
C VAL A 149 -1.17 -11.73 -5.80
N PHE A 150 -0.91 -10.74 -6.66
CA PHE A 150 -0.68 -9.36 -6.24
C PHE A 150 -1.59 -8.37 -6.96
N GLY A 151 -2.11 -7.35 -6.24
CA GLY A 151 -2.88 -6.25 -6.81
C GLY A 151 -2.85 -5.01 -5.94
N GLU A 152 -3.52 -3.94 -6.39
CA GLU A 152 -3.76 -2.71 -5.62
C GLU A 152 -5.26 -2.51 -5.41
N SER A 153 -5.67 -2.05 -4.24
CA SER A 153 -7.08 -1.78 -3.93
C SER A 153 -7.69 -0.78 -4.91
N ILE A 154 -6.97 0.30 -5.18
CA ILE A 154 -7.26 1.29 -6.22
C ILE A 154 -5.95 1.57 -6.96
N SER A 155 -5.93 1.31 -8.25
CA SER A 155 -4.73 1.47 -9.07
C SER A 155 -4.34 2.94 -9.30
N ASN A 156 -3.06 3.18 -9.56
CA ASN A 156 -2.50 4.52 -9.84
C ASN A 156 -1.79 4.51 -11.21
N PRO A 157 -2.16 5.37 -12.18
CA PRO A 157 -3.15 6.46 -12.09
C PRO A 157 -4.55 6.12 -12.60
N ALA A 158 -4.82 4.90 -13.04
CA ALA A 158 -6.05 4.54 -13.75
C ALA A 158 -7.30 4.49 -12.83
N LEU A 159 -7.12 4.44 -11.51
CA LEU A 159 -8.17 4.40 -10.49
C LEU A 159 -9.13 3.21 -10.62
N ILE A 160 -8.63 2.09 -11.12
CA ILE A 160 -9.36 0.83 -11.21
C ILE A 160 -9.47 0.21 -9.82
N VAL A 161 -10.67 -0.15 -9.42
CA VAL A 161 -10.92 -0.88 -8.16
C VAL A 161 -10.78 -2.37 -8.41
N LEU A 162 -9.92 -3.06 -7.65
CA LEU A 162 -9.75 -4.50 -7.73
C LEU A 162 -10.96 -5.23 -7.14
N ASP A 163 -11.47 -6.22 -7.84
CA ASP A 163 -12.45 -7.15 -7.27
C ASP A 163 -11.75 -8.15 -6.36
N PHE A 164 -11.69 -7.84 -5.05
CA PHE A 164 -10.96 -8.66 -4.08
C PHE A 164 -11.46 -10.10 -4.04
N GLU A 165 -12.77 -10.31 -4.03
CA GLU A 165 -13.33 -11.66 -3.91
C GLU A 165 -13.01 -12.52 -5.14
N LYS A 166 -13.05 -11.95 -6.36
CA LYS A 166 -12.63 -12.64 -7.57
C LYS A 166 -11.18 -13.12 -7.48
N PHE A 167 -10.27 -12.22 -7.12
CA PHE A 167 -8.85 -12.52 -7.05
C PHE A 167 -8.50 -13.43 -5.85
N ALA A 168 -9.13 -13.22 -4.68
CA ALA A 168 -8.94 -14.08 -3.51
C ALA A 168 -9.43 -15.50 -3.75
N ASN A 169 -10.62 -15.66 -4.32
CA ASN A 169 -11.16 -16.98 -4.62
C ASN A 169 -10.27 -17.75 -5.62
N ALA A 170 -9.75 -17.09 -6.65
CA ALA A 170 -8.80 -17.71 -7.57
C ALA A 170 -7.49 -18.09 -6.85
N ALA A 171 -6.90 -17.17 -6.09
CA ALA A 171 -5.68 -17.42 -5.32
C ALA A 171 -5.84 -18.64 -4.38
N HIS A 172 -6.92 -18.68 -3.61
CA HIS A 172 -7.17 -19.74 -2.64
C HIS A 172 -7.46 -21.10 -3.30
N ARG A 173 -8.14 -21.12 -4.47
CA ARG A 173 -8.27 -22.38 -5.23
C ARG A 173 -6.93 -22.97 -5.62
N HIS A 174 -5.94 -22.15 -5.87
CA HIS A 174 -4.57 -22.55 -6.17
C HIS A 174 -3.68 -22.68 -4.94
N GLY A 175 -4.21 -22.51 -3.73
CA GLY A 175 -3.48 -22.62 -2.46
C GLY A 175 -2.35 -21.60 -2.32
N VAL A 176 -2.58 -20.36 -2.75
CA VAL A 176 -1.65 -19.23 -2.64
C VAL A 176 -2.35 -18.00 -2.04
N PRO A 177 -1.62 -17.12 -1.31
CA PRO A 177 -2.22 -15.91 -0.75
C PRO A 177 -2.44 -14.83 -1.79
N LEU A 178 -3.46 -13.98 -1.53
CA LEU A 178 -3.63 -12.70 -2.19
C LEU A 178 -2.96 -11.59 -1.37
N VAL A 179 -2.04 -10.88 -1.99
CA VAL A 179 -1.34 -9.70 -1.46
C VAL A 179 -1.90 -8.44 -2.12
N VAL A 180 -2.33 -7.46 -1.33
CA VAL A 180 -2.93 -6.22 -1.85
C VAL A 180 -2.23 -5.00 -1.26
N ASP A 181 -1.80 -4.10 -2.12
CA ASP A 181 -1.37 -2.75 -1.73
C ASP A 181 -2.61 -1.88 -1.48
N ASN A 182 -2.88 -1.54 -0.20
CA ASN A 182 -4.04 -0.79 0.26
C ASN A 182 -3.70 0.69 0.54
N THR A 183 -2.71 1.23 -0.17
CA THR A 183 -2.19 2.59 0.07
C THR A 183 -3.24 3.68 -0.11
N PHE A 184 -4.09 3.60 -1.16
CA PHE A 184 -5.00 4.69 -1.49
C PHE A 184 -6.23 4.74 -0.58
N PRO A 185 -6.98 3.66 -0.36
CA PRO A 185 -8.13 3.70 0.55
C PRO A 185 -7.72 3.86 2.00
N THR A 186 -6.56 3.36 2.40
CA THR A 186 -6.14 3.17 3.80
C THR A 186 -7.11 2.26 4.59
N PRO A 187 -6.77 1.80 5.79
CA PRO A 187 -7.71 1.03 6.61
C PRO A 187 -8.97 1.80 7.02
N VAL A 188 -8.95 3.13 6.88
CA VAL A 188 -10.13 3.97 7.18
C VAL A 188 -11.27 3.69 6.21
N ASN A 189 -10.96 3.61 4.92
CA ASN A 189 -11.98 3.42 3.89
C ASN A 189 -12.12 1.96 3.44
N CYS A 190 -11.05 1.15 3.56
CA CYS A 190 -11.06 -0.24 3.11
C CYS A 190 -10.26 -1.14 4.05
N ARG A 191 -10.85 -2.26 4.46
CA ARG A 191 -10.20 -3.34 5.20
C ARG A 191 -10.23 -4.62 4.36
N PRO A 192 -9.23 -4.86 3.50
CA PRO A 192 -9.26 -5.93 2.50
C PRO A 192 -9.38 -7.35 3.09
N PHE A 193 -8.94 -7.57 4.34
CA PHE A 193 -9.06 -8.86 5.03
C PHE A 193 -10.52 -9.35 5.16
N GLN A 194 -11.49 -8.44 5.15
CA GLN A 194 -12.92 -8.79 5.19
C GLN A 194 -13.41 -9.45 3.90
N TYR A 195 -12.62 -9.35 2.82
CA TYR A 195 -12.95 -9.81 1.48
C TYR A 195 -12.00 -10.89 0.95
N GLY A 196 -11.29 -11.57 1.85
CA GLY A 196 -10.43 -12.71 1.52
C GLY A 196 -8.99 -12.35 1.15
N VAL A 197 -8.56 -11.11 1.31
CA VAL A 197 -7.15 -10.74 1.18
C VAL A 197 -6.37 -11.30 2.38
N ASP A 198 -5.17 -11.82 2.14
CA ASP A 198 -4.36 -12.47 3.17
C ASP A 198 -3.29 -11.53 3.73
N ILE A 199 -2.66 -10.75 2.86
CA ILE A 199 -1.56 -9.85 3.20
C ILE A 199 -1.84 -8.49 2.60
N VAL A 200 -1.66 -7.44 3.40
CA VAL A 200 -1.80 -6.05 2.98
C VAL A 200 -0.45 -5.34 3.06
N THR A 201 -0.14 -4.55 2.04
CA THR A 201 1.00 -3.64 2.06
C THR A 201 0.55 -2.19 1.98
N HIS A 202 1.38 -1.29 2.46
CA HIS A 202 1.17 0.16 2.37
C HIS A 202 2.47 0.89 2.03
N ALA A 203 2.38 1.88 1.16
CA ALA A 203 3.30 3.00 1.16
C ALA A 203 2.83 4.00 2.22
N THR A 204 3.35 3.90 3.45
CA THR A 204 2.97 4.82 4.54
C THR A 204 3.36 6.27 4.25
N THR A 205 4.24 6.48 3.27
CA THR A 205 4.61 7.77 2.64
C THR A 205 3.39 8.60 2.21
N LYS A 206 2.24 7.96 1.93
CA LYS A 206 1.04 8.55 1.35
C LYS A 206 0.11 9.05 2.44
N TYR A 207 -1.19 8.73 2.40
CA TYR A 207 -2.16 9.23 3.40
C TYR A 207 -1.80 8.96 4.86
N MET A 208 -1.10 7.88 5.17
CA MET A 208 -0.73 7.57 6.54
C MET A 208 0.20 8.63 7.13
N ASP A 209 1.22 9.07 6.40
CA ASP A 209 2.01 10.27 6.73
C ASP A 209 1.20 11.53 6.41
N GLY A 210 0.69 11.67 5.20
CA GLY A 210 -0.23 12.74 4.74
C GLY A 210 0.36 14.14 4.69
N HIS A 211 1.65 14.30 4.95
CA HIS A 211 2.33 15.60 5.04
C HIS A 211 3.58 15.69 4.15
N GLY A 212 3.92 14.61 3.42
CA GLY A 212 5.12 14.53 2.60
C GLY A 212 6.41 14.61 3.43
N SER A 213 6.37 14.18 4.70
CA SER A 213 7.47 14.33 5.65
C SER A 213 8.31 13.07 5.79
N CYS A 214 7.71 11.88 5.68
CA CYS A 214 8.34 10.60 5.93
C CYS A 214 8.11 9.60 4.79
N VAL A 215 9.18 9.04 4.25
CA VAL A 215 9.09 7.86 3.40
C VAL A 215 9.04 6.62 4.29
N GLY A 216 8.08 5.73 4.03
CA GLY A 216 7.93 4.51 4.79
C GLY A 216 7.00 3.50 4.11
N GLY A 217 6.93 2.30 4.66
CA GLY A 217 6.03 1.24 4.27
C GLY A 217 5.61 0.39 5.45
N ALA A 218 4.58 -0.41 5.26
CA ALA A 218 4.11 -1.40 6.22
C ALA A 218 3.65 -2.66 5.51
N ILE A 219 3.77 -3.79 6.20
CA ILE A 219 3.20 -5.08 5.81
C ILE A 219 2.34 -5.53 6.96
N VAL A 220 1.11 -5.96 6.67
CA VAL A 220 0.18 -6.53 7.64
C VAL A 220 -0.26 -7.89 7.16
N ASP A 221 -0.17 -8.89 8.03
CA ASP A 221 -0.66 -10.25 7.80
C ASP A 221 -2.00 -10.44 8.52
N SER A 222 -3.01 -10.94 7.82
CA SER A 222 -4.29 -11.31 8.43
C SER A 222 -4.16 -12.45 9.43
N GLY A 223 -3.14 -13.31 9.27
CA GLY A 223 -2.98 -14.57 9.99
C GLY A 223 -4.04 -15.62 9.66
N ASN A 224 -4.76 -15.47 8.54
CA ASN A 224 -5.83 -16.38 8.11
C ASN A 224 -5.38 -17.40 7.07
N PHE A 225 -4.31 -17.13 6.32
CA PHE A 225 -3.81 -18.09 5.34
C PHE A 225 -3.15 -19.29 6.04
N ASP A 226 -3.65 -20.48 5.75
CA ASP A 226 -3.12 -21.73 6.34
C ASP A 226 -1.88 -22.22 5.60
N TRP A 227 -0.71 -21.75 6.03
CA TRP A 227 0.58 -22.13 5.46
C TRP A 227 0.83 -23.64 5.56
N MET A 228 0.35 -24.29 6.64
CA MET A 228 0.56 -25.73 6.86
C MET A 228 -0.30 -26.59 5.94
N ALA A 229 -1.51 -26.14 5.58
CA ALA A 229 -2.34 -26.81 4.58
C ALA A 229 -1.69 -26.81 3.17
N HIS A 230 -0.79 -25.85 2.92
CA HIS A 230 -0.08 -25.67 1.66
C HIS A 230 1.45 -25.81 1.82
N ALA A 231 1.90 -26.68 2.74
CA ALA A 231 3.29 -26.81 3.16
C ALA A 231 4.27 -27.04 2.00
N GLU A 232 3.88 -27.82 1.00
CA GLU A 232 4.71 -28.11 -0.17
C GLU A 232 5.02 -26.86 -1.01
N LYS A 233 4.11 -25.87 -1.02
CA LYS A 233 4.31 -24.61 -1.72
C LYS A 233 5.20 -23.65 -0.93
N PHE A 234 5.18 -23.71 0.40
CA PHE A 234 5.83 -22.71 1.27
C PHE A 234 6.83 -23.34 2.24
N PRO A 235 7.83 -24.12 1.74
CA PRO A 235 8.80 -24.78 2.63
C PRO A 235 9.54 -23.81 3.54
N GLY A 236 9.82 -22.57 3.11
CA GLY A 236 10.47 -21.56 3.94
C GLY A 236 9.69 -21.13 5.20
N LEU A 237 8.38 -21.43 5.28
CA LEU A 237 7.55 -21.20 6.47
C LEU A 237 7.23 -22.49 7.24
N THR A 238 7.26 -23.63 6.56
CA THR A 238 6.67 -24.88 7.06
C THR A 238 7.69 -25.98 7.34
N THR A 239 8.96 -25.78 7.00
CA THR A 239 10.07 -26.67 7.31
C THR A 239 11.06 -26.00 8.26
N PRO A 240 11.91 -26.77 8.98
CA PRO A 240 12.93 -26.21 9.86
C PRO A 240 13.89 -25.25 9.11
N ASP A 241 14.12 -24.07 9.71
CA ASP A 241 15.03 -23.05 9.18
C ASP A 241 16.46 -23.30 9.68
N ASP A 242 17.39 -23.48 8.77
CA ASP A 242 18.82 -23.72 9.07
C ASP A 242 19.50 -22.51 9.75
N SER A 243 18.98 -21.29 9.50
CA SER A 243 19.57 -20.06 10.07
C SER A 243 19.12 -19.76 11.50
N TYR A 244 18.09 -20.50 11.99
CA TYR A 244 17.52 -20.33 13.34
C TYR A 244 17.33 -21.68 14.07
N HIS A 245 18.34 -22.56 14.02
CA HIS A 245 18.37 -23.82 14.79
C HIS A 245 17.14 -24.70 14.61
N GLY A 246 16.53 -24.69 13.44
CA GLY A 246 15.40 -25.56 13.09
C GLY A 246 14.03 -25.00 13.47
N VAL A 247 13.90 -23.70 13.71
CA VAL A 247 12.60 -23.01 13.85
C VAL A 247 11.73 -23.30 12.64
N THR A 248 10.48 -23.66 12.86
CA THR A 248 9.45 -23.82 11.82
C THR A 248 8.41 -22.74 11.99
N TYR A 249 8.52 -21.64 11.24
CA TYR A 249 7.76 -20.41 11.51
C TYR A 249 6.26 -20.62 11.64
N ALA A 250 5.63 -21.35 10.72
CA ALA A 250 4.18 -21.60 10.75
C ALA A 250 3.74 -22.41 11.99
N LYS A 251 4.59 -23.32 12.48
CA LYS A 251 4.32 -24.13 13.66
C LYS A 251 4.59 -23.36 14.95
N ASP A 252 5.73 -22.66 14.99
CA ASP A 252 6.24 -22.09 16.25
C ASP A 252 5.66 -20.70 16.56
N PHE A 253 5.24 -19.94 15.52
CA PHE A 253 4.69 -18.59 15.65
C PHE A 253 3.22 -18.45 15.21
N GLY A 254 2.61 -19.50 14.67
CA GLY A 254 1.20 -19.51 14.29
C GLY A 254 0.82 -18.34 13.37
N LYS A 255 -0.12 -17.49 13.80
CA LYS A 255 -0.60 -16.35 13.03
C LYS A 255 0.44 -15.24 12.79
N ALA A 256 1.53 -15.22 13.53
CA ALA A 256 2.61 -14.26 13.34
C ALA A 256 3.75 -14.81 12.45
N ALA A 257 3.64 -16.03 11.96
CA ALA A 257 4.69 -16.75 11.24
C ALA A 257 5.27 -15.96 10.06
N TYR A 258 4.41 -15.40 9.24
CA TYR A 258 4.81 -14.67 8.03
C TYR A 258 5.62 -13.40 8.34
N ILE A 259 5.15 -12.59 9.30
CA ILE A 259 5.85 -11.36 9.72
C ILE A 259 7.12 -11.70 10.51
N THR A 260 7.09 -12.74 11.35
CA THR A 260 8.28 -13.19 12.09
C THR A 260 9.39 -13.61 11.13
N LYS A 261 9.07 -14.40 10.08
CA LYS A 261 10.04 -14.78 9.05
C LYS A 261 10.57 -13.56 8.29
N ALA A 262 9.69 -12.67 7.84
CA ALA A 262 10.10 -11.45 7.13
C ALA A 262 11.05 -10.60 7.99
N THR A 263 10.80 -10.49 9.29
CA THR A 263 11.67 -9.77 10.23
C THR A 263 12.99 -10.49 10.47
N ALA A 264 12.93 -11.79 10.76
CA ALA A 264 14.10 -12.58 11.12
C ALA A 264 15.06 -12.81 9.95
N GLN A 265 14.56 -12.86 8.71
CA GLN A 265 15.37 -13.06 7.51
C GLN A 265 15.51 -11.76 6.70
N LEU A 266 14.43 -11.23 6.13
CA LEU A 266 14.53 -10.14 5.16
C LEU A 266 14.95 -8.82 5.81
N MET A 267 14.32 -8.45 6.93
CA MET A 267 14.72 -7.24 7.64
C MET A 267 16.14 -7.34 8.19
N ARG A 268 16.51 -8.50 8.75
CA ARG A 268 17.87 -8.76 9.23
C ARG A 268 18.91 -8.58 8.13
N ASP A 269 18.66 -9.15 6.95
CA ASP A 269 19.67 -9.29 5.89
C ASP A 269 19.69 -8.09 4.92
N PHE A 270 18.51 -7.53 4.56
CA PHE A 270 18.41 -6.38 3.66
C PHE A 270 18.37 -5.02 4.40
N GLY A 271 17.90 -5.01 5.65
CA GLY A 271 18.02 -3.84 6.51
C GLY A 271 17.10 -2.66 6.16
N SER A 272 15.95 -2.89 5.51
CA SER A 272 14.99 -1.84 5.16
C SER A 272 14.18 -1.32 6.36
N THR A 273 14.81 -1.12 7.51
CA THR A 273 14.18 -0.60 8.73
C THR A 273 13.99 0.92 8.63
N PRO A 274 12.85 1.47 9.05
CA PRO A 274 12.69 2.92 9.18
C PRO A 274 13.43 3.45 10.41
N ALA A 275 13.89 4.70 10.35
CA ALA A 275 14.41 5.37 11.54
C ALA A 275 13.26 5.56 12.56
N PRO A 276 13.49 5.30 13.88
CA PRO A 276 12.44 5.40 14.89
C PRO A 276 11.75 6.76 14.93
N ILE A 277 12.48 7.84 14.70
CA ILE A 277 11.91 9.20 14.63
C ILE A 277 10.90 9.34 13.46
N ASN A 278 11.16 8.74 12.29
CA ASN A 278 10.24 8.78 11.17
C ASN A 278 8.95 7.99 11.46
N SER A 279 9.11 6.82 12.08
CA SER A 279 7.96 6.01 12.54
C SER A 279 7.12 6.77 13.57
N TRP A 280 7.77 7.46 14.50
CA TRP A 280 7.09 8.27 15.51
C TRP A 280 6.31 9.44 14.87
N ILE A 281 6.93 10.20 13.94
CA ILE A 281 6.26 11.30 13.21
C ILE A 281 5.04 10.76 12.48
N MET A 282 5.19 9.70 11.71
CA MET A 282 4.08 9.05 11.01
C MET A 282 3.00 8.56 11.98
N GLY A 283 3.40 8.01 13.14
CA GLY A 283 2.48 7.60 14.20
C GLY A 283 1.61 8.74 14.75
N MET A 284 2.17 9.95 14.88
CA MET A 284 1.42 11.15 15.26
C MET A 284 0.45 11.58 14.15
N HIS A 285 0.85 11.44 12.89
CA HIS A 285 0.00 11.75 11.75
C HIS A 285 -1.17 10.75 11.60
N LEU A 286 -0.97 9.48 11.98
CA LEU A 286 -2.05 8.48 12.01
C LEU A 286 -3.22 8.88 12.92
N GLU A 287 -2.98 9.63 14.00
CA GLU A 287 -4.04 10.06 14.92
C GLU A 287 -5.12 10.92 14.22
N SER A 288 -4.76 11.63 13.16
CA SER A 288 -5.68 12.44 12.36
C SER A 288 -6.09 11.79 11.04
N LEU A 289 -5.70 10.52 10.79
CA LEU A 289 -5.94 9.90 9.49
C LEU A 289 -7.43 9.82 9.15
N GLY A 290 -8.30 9.44 10.09
CA GLY A 290 -9.74 9.33 9.86
C GLY A 290 -10.34 10.64 9.34
N VAL A 291 -10.16 11.74 10.07
CA VAL A 291 -10.69 13.05 9.68
C VAL A 291 -10.03 13.61 8.40
N ARG A 292 -8.76 13.24 8.12
CA ARG A 292 -8.12 13.63 6.86
C ARG A 292 -8.70 12.85 5.69
N MET A 293 -8.90 11.54 5.82
CA MET A 293 -9.50 10.72 4.77
C MET A 293 -10.92 11.18 4.43
N GLU A 294 -11.76 11.47 5.43
CA GLU A 294 -13.09 12.05 5.23
C GLU A 294 -13.00 13.34 4.38
N ARG A 295 -12.10 14.25 4.73
CA ARG A 295 -11.93 15.53 4.01
C ARG A 295 -11.36 15.31 2.59
N HIS A 296 -10.37 14.44 2.42
CA HIS A 296 -9.82 14.11 1.10
C HIS A 296 -10.90 13.55 0.16
N CYS A 297 -11.70 12.59 0.64
CA CYS A 297 -12.77 11.99 -0.14
C CYS A 297 -13.87 12.98 -0.50
N ALA A 298 -14.31 13.81 0.48
CA ALA A 298 -15.31 14.84 0.24
C ALA A 298 -14.83 15.89 -0.77
N ASN A 299 -13.60 16.34 -0.66
CA ASN A 299 -13.01 17.27 -1.61
C ASN A 299 -12.90 16.67 -3.01
N ALA A 300 -12.39 15.43 -3.11
CA ALA A 300 -12.26 14.75 -4.39
C ALA A 300 -13.63 14.53 -5.06
N LEU A 301 -14.64 14.12 -4.32
CA LEU A 301 -15.99 13.96 -4.86
C LEU A 301 -16.54 15.27 -5.43
N LYS A 302 -16.44 16.38 -4.67
CA LYS A 302 -16.91 17.70 -5.12
C LYS A 302 -16.15 18.18 -6.35
N VAL A 303 -14.84 18.03 -6.37
CA VAL A 303 -13.99 18.41 -7.52
C VAL A 303 -14.29 17.53 -8.73
N ALA A 304 -14.44 16.22 -8.55
CA ALA A 304 -14.74 15.29 -9.64
C ALA A 304 -16.13 15.56 -10.25
N GLN A 305 -17.13 15.89 -9.43
CA GLN A 305 -18.46 16.32 -9.91
C GLN A 305 -18.37 17.60 -10.75
N TRP A 306 -17.59 18.58 -10.30
CA TRP A 306 -17.39 19.83 -11.04
C TRP A 306 -16.65 19.57 -12.36
N LEU A 307 -15.56 18.80 -12.35
CA LEU A 307 -14.82 18.42 -13.57
C LEU A 307 -15.69 17.67 -14.57
N SER A 308 -16.57 16.78 -14.12
CA SER A 308 -17.48 16.00 -14.98
C SER A 308 -18.53 16.86 -15.65
N ALA A 309 -18.88 18.01 -15.08
CA ALA A 309 -19.82 18.96 -15.65
C ALA A 309 -19.15 20.00 -16.56
N ASP A 310 -17.83 20.08 -16.58
CA ASP A 310 -17.09 21.10 -17.31
C ASP A 310 -16.81 20.65 -18.77
N PRO A 311 -17.29 21.40 -19.80
CA PRO A 311 -17.10 21.02 -21.20
C PRO A 311 -15.65 21.12 -21.69
N ARG A 312 -14.74 21.68 -20.90
CA ARG A 312 -13.30 21.76 -21.20
C ARG A 312 -12.56 20.48 -20.82
N VAL A 313 -13.21 19.57 -20.09
CA VAL A 313 -12.69 18.27 -19.63
C VAL A 313 -13.29 17.18 -20.50
N SER A 314 -12.45 16.29 -21.05
CA SER A 314 -12.90 15.24 -21.96
C SER A 314 -13.48 14.01 -21.25
N TRP A 315 -12.98 13.69 -20.09
CA TRP A 315 -13.40 12.57 -19.26
C TRP A 315 -12.92 12.75 -17.81
N VAL A 316 -13.58 12.08 -16.87
CA VAL A 316 -13.18 12.01 -15.47
C VAL A 316 -13.27 10.55 -15.02
N SER A 317 -12.26 10.06 -14.32
CA SER A 317 -12.26 8.78 -13.63
C SER A 317 -12.09 9.01 -12.12
N PHE A 318 -13.08 8.61 -11.37
CA PHE A 318 -13.09 8.65 -9.90
C PHE A 318 -14.13 7.66 -9.37
N PRO A 319 -13.73 6.56 -8.72
CA PRO A 319 -14.67 5.51 -8.30
C PRO A 319 -15.75 5.95 -7.31
N GLY A 320 -15.58 7.11 -6.67
CA GLY A 320 -16.60 7.74 -5.82
C GLY A 320 -17.72 8.46 -6.58
N LEU A 321 -17.61 8.62 -7.93
CA LEU A 321 -18.68 9.22 -8.73
C LEU A 321 -19.75 8.19 -9.08
N GLU A 322 -21.01 8.54 -8.88
CA GLU A 322 -22.12 7.80 -9.45
C GLU A 322 -22.00 7.77 -10.99
N GLY A 323 -22.01 6.57 -11.55
CA GLY A 323 -21.80 6.37 -12.99
C GLY A 323 -20.34 6.10 -13.42
N ASP A 324 -19.35 6.21 -12.53
CA ASP A 324 -18.02 5.66 -12.78
C ASP A 324 -18.09 4.14 -12.94
N LYS A 325 -17.29 3.59 -13.85
CA LYS A 325 -17.26 2.14 -14.15
C LYS A 325 -17.04 1.27 -12.91
N TYR A 326 -16.27 1.76 -11.94
CA TYR A 326 -15.89 1.03 -10.74
C TYR A 326 -16.68 1.42 -9.51
N HIS A 327 -17.69 2.28 -9.66
CA HIS A 327 -18.49 2.79 -8.53
C HIS A 327 -19.12 1.65 -7.70
N ALA A 328 -19.70 0.66 -8.35
CA ALA A 328 -20.33 -0.47 -7.64
C ALA A 328 -19.32 -1.29 -6.79
N LEU A 329 -18.09 -1.50 -7.30
CA LEU A 329 -17.03 -2.14 -6.52
C LEU A 329 -16.54 -1.22 -5.39
N ALA A 330 -16.47 0.08 -5.65
CA ALA A 330 -16.10 1.06 -4.63
C ALA A 330 -17.14 1.10 -3.49
N GLU A 331 -18.42 1.14 -3.78
CA GLU A 331 -19.47 1.06 -2.75
C GLU A 331 -19.41 -0.25 -1.96
N LYS A 332 -19.14 -1.38 -2.63
CA LYS A 332 -19.03 -2.69 -1.98
C LYS A 332 -17.87 -2.77 -1.00
N TYR A 333 -16.69 -2.30 -1.39
CA TYR A 333 -15.45 -2.49 -0.63
C TYR A 333 -15.04 -1.27 0.22
N MET A 334 -15.55 -0.10 -0.13
CA MET A 334 -15.15 1.21 0.42
C MET A 334 -16.36 2.12 0.65
N PRO A 335 -17.37 1.67 1.43
CA PRO A 335 -18.64 2.40 1.58
C PRO A 335 -18.50 3.77 2.24
N ASN A 336 -17.38 4.05 2.91
CA ASN A 336 -17.12 5.33 3.59
C ASN A 336 -16.33 6.33 2.73
N GLY A 337 -16.01 5.97 1.48
CA GLY A 337 -15.22 6.79 0.56
C GLY A 337 -14.03 6.00 -0.02
N THR A 338 -13.49 6.48 -1.14
CA THR A 338 -12.43 5.79 -1.88
C THR A 338 -11.05 6.35 -1.53
N CYS A 339 -10.73 7.50 -2.10
CA CYS A 339 -9.47 8.23 -1.88
C CYS A 339 -9.62 9.69 -2.32
N GLY A 340 -8.55 10.46 -2.23
CA GLY A 340 -8.51 11.86 -2.68
C GLY A 340 -7.94 12.05 -4.10
N VAL A 341 -7.73 10.97 -4.87
CA VAL A 341 -7.09 11.05 -6.20
C VAL A 341 -8.14 10.97 -7.30
N ILE A 342 -8.04 11.88 -8.28
CA ILE A 342 -8.88 11.96 -9.47
C ILE A 342 -7.97 11.89 -10.69
N SER A 343 -8.39 11.18 -11.74
CA SER A 343 -7.79 11.27 -13.07
C SER A 343 -8.79 11.89 -14.05
N PHE A 344 -8.33 12.81 -14.88
CA PHE A 344 -9.19 13.47 -15.87
C PHE A 344 -8.43 13.87 -17.11
N GLY A 345 -9.14 14.08 -18.20
CA GLY A 345 -8.57 14.44 -19.50
C GLY A 345 -8.66 15.94 -19.81
N VAL A 346 -7.51 16.55 -20.15
CA VAL A 346 -7.44 17.90 -20.71
C VAL A 346 -7.18 17.77 -22.21
N PRO A 347 -8.19 18.01 -23.08
CA PRO A 347 -8.06 17.80 -24.50
C PRO A 347 -7.11 18.82 -25.16
N GLY A 348 -6.39 18.39 -26.21
CA GLY A 348 -5.48 19.25 -26.97
C GLY A 348 -4.01 18.82 -26.94
N GLY A 349 -3.74 17.62 -26.41
CA GLY A 349 -2.42 16.99 -26.46
C GLY A 349 -1.42 17.51 -25.43
N ARG A 350 -0.18 17.06 -25.55
CA ARG A 350 0.89 17.26 -24.55
C ARG A 350 1.15 18.71 -24.20
N GLU A 351 1.17 19.60 -25.20
CA GLU A 351 1.44 21.02 -25.00
C GLU A 351 0.36 21.69 -24.15
N LYS A 352 -0.92 21.36 -24.44
CA LYS A 352 -2.04 21.95 -23.71
C LYS A 352 -2.12 21.45 -22.27
N VAL A 353 -1.87 20.15 -22.04
CA VAL A 353 -1.78 19.60 -20.69
C VAL A 353 -0.66 20.27 -19.89
N SER A 354 0.53 20.42 -20.49
CA SER A 354 1.65 21.10 -19.84
C SER A 354 1.32 22.54 -19.52
N ALA A 355 0.74 23.28 -20.47
CA ALA A 355 0.32 24.66 -20.23
C ALA A 355 -0.74 24.78 -19.15
N PHE A 356 -1.71 23.84 -19.08
CA PHE A 356 -2.68 23.79 -17.99
C PHE A 356 -1.98 23.66 -16.62
N LEU A 357 -1.06 22.72 -16.48
CA LEU A 357 -0.33 22.54 -15.22
C LEU A 357 0.47 23.81 -14.85
N ASP A 358 1.12 24.44 -15.84
CA ASP A 358 1.95 25.63 -15.60
C ASP A 358 1.13 26.89 -15.19
N HIS A 359 -0.18 26.88 -15.43
CA HIS A 359 -1.08 27.96 -15.01
C HIS A 359 -1.69 27.77 -13.61
N LEU A 360 -1.51 26.59 -12.99
CA LEU A 360 -1.94 26.38 -11.60
C LEU A 360 -1.17 27.27 -10.64
N LYS A 361 -1.85 27.79 -9.62
CA LYS A 361 -1.28 28.73 -8.64
C LYS A 361 -1.19 28.18 -7.24
N MET A 362 -2.16 27.36 -6.85
CA MET A 362 -2.24 26.73 -5.53
C MET A 362 -1.89 25.24 -5.60
N VAL A 363 -2.46 24.54 -6.56
CA VAL A 363 -2.19 23.11 -6.77
C VAL A 363 -0.78 22.92 -7.30
N SER A 364 0.05 22.24 -6.52
CA SER A 364 1.48 22.08 -6.85
C SER A 364 1.72 20.97 -7.88
N ILE A 365 2.61 21.19 -8.83
CA ILE A 365 3.14 20.11 -9.68
C ILE A 365 4.15 19.32 -8.86
N ALA A 366 3.83 18.06 -8.54
CA ALA A 366 4.69 17.21 -7.71
C ALA A 366 4.55 15.73 -8.05
N THR A 367 5.66 14.99 -7.95
CA THR A 367 5.67 13.53 -8.06
C THR A 367 5.19 12.90 -6.75
N HIS A 368 4.09 13.39 -6.22
CA HIS A 368 3.51 12.96 -4.96
C HIS A 368 1.98 12.81 -5.09
N VAL A 369 1.36 12.14 -4.15
CA VAL A 369 -0.10 12.03 -3.97
C VAL A 369 -0.40 11.89 -2.49
N ALA A 370 -1.65 12.13 -2.11
CA ALA A 370 -2.09 11.84 -0.75
C ALA A 370 -1.42 12.71 0.34
N ASP A 371 -1.15 13.93 -0.01
CA ASP A 371 -0.65 14.99 0.88
C ASP A 371 -1.83 15.86 1.34
N ALA A 372 -1.71 16.48 2.50
CA ALA A 372 -2.65 17.48 2.98
C ALA A 372 -2.80 18.67 2.01
N ARG A 373 -1.80 18.91 1.16
CA ARG A 373 -1.79 19.91 0.08
C ARG A 373 -2.15 19.25 -1.25
N SER A 374 -2.99 19.91 -2.02
CA SER A 374 -3.34 19.48 -3.38
C SER A 374 -2.13 19.52 -4.29
N CYS A 375 -1.94 18.44 -5.06
CA CYS A 375 -0.88 18.34 -6.04
C CYS A 375 -1.34 17.60 -7.30
N THR A 376 -0.66 17.85 -8.40
CA THR A 376 -0.97 17.29 -9.71
C THR A 376 0.27 16.73 -10.40
N LEU A 377 0.05 15.82 -11.32
CA LEU A 377 1.07 15.20 -12.15
C LEU A 377 0.49 14.96 -13.55
N TYR A 378 1.34 15.12 -14.55
CA TYR A 378 1.10 14.70 -15.94
C TYR A 378 1.88 13.41 -16.24
N PRO A 379 1.28 12.21 -16.08
CA PRO A 379 2.02 10.95 -16.18
C PRO A 379 2.72 10.75 -17.53
N ALA A 380 2.03 10.98 -18.65
CA ALA A 380 2.60 10.79 -19.98
C ALA A 380 3.77 11.75 -20.31
N GLY A 381 3.86 12.88 -19.62
CA GLY A 381 4.96 13.85 -19.76
C GLY A 381 6.09 13.65 -18.73
N THR A 382 5.87 12.83 -17.69
CA THR A 382 6.82 12.69 -16.56
C THR A 382 7.13 11.23 -16.23
N THR A 383 6.34 10.57 -15.42
CA THR A 383 6.62 9.21 -14.90
C THR A 383 6.57 8.12 -15.96
N HIS A 384 5.85 8.33 -17.07
CA HIS A 384 5.71 7.40 -18.20
C HIS A 384 6.31 7.96 -19.50
N ARG A 385 7.17 8.98 -19.40
CA ARG A 385 7.75 9.68 -20.57
C ARG A 385 8.55 8.77 -21.51
N GLN A 386 9.07 7.66 -21.03
CA GLN A 386 9.85 6.71 -21.83
C GLN A 386 8.97 5.78 -22.68
N LEU A 387 7.66 5.73 -22.44
CA LEU A 387 6.73 4.88 -23.17
C LEU A 387 6.32 5.54 -24.51
N THR A 388 6.11 4.70 -25.53
CA THR A 388 5.46 5.14 -26.79
C THR A 388 3.97 5.41 -26.55
N GLU A 389 3.29 6.04 -27.51
CA GLU A 389 1.85 6.31 -27.37
C GLU A 389 1.03 5.01 -27.27
N GLU A 390 1.41 3.96 -28.02
CA GLU A 390 0.79 2.65 -27.93
C GLU A 390 0.98 2.03 -26.53
N GLN A 391 2.19 2.10 -25.98
CA GLN A 391 2.50 1.61 -24.64
C GLN A 391 1.78 2.41 -23.53
N LEU A 392 1.59 3.71 -23.74
CA LEU A 392 0.80 4.55 -22.83
C LEU A 392 -0.66 4.11 -22.79
N VAL A 393 -1.25 3.83 -23.96
CA VAL A 393 -2.64 3.33 -24.07
C VAL A 393 -2.77 1.96 -23.38
N GLU A 394 -1.82 1.04 -23.61
CA GLU A 394 -1.79 -0.27 -22.95
C GLU A 394 -1.66 -0.15 -21.43
N ALA A 395 -0.94 0.86 -20.94
CA ALA A 395 -0.79 1.15 -19.51
C ALA A 395 -2.00 1.92 -18.91
N GLY A 396 -3.03 2.24 -19.71
CA GLY A 396 -4.17 3.04 -19.27
C GLY A 396 -3.83 4.52 -19.00
N VAL A 397 -2.76 5.02 -19.61
CA VAL A 397 -2.27 6.40 -19.43
C VAL A 397 -2.47 7.19 -20.73
N GLY A 398 -3.60 7.89 -20.85
CA GLY A 398 -3.85 8.77 -21.99
C GLY A 398 -2.85 9.95 -22.05
N ILE A 399 -2.59 10.44 -23.28
CA ILE A 399 -1.73 11.61 -23.50
C ILE A 399 -2.35 12.91 -22.97
N ASP A 400 -3.63 12.90 -22.65
CA ASP A 400 -4.42 14.00 -22.09
C ASP A 400 -4.64 13.84 -20.56
N LEU A 401 -4.16 12.74 -19.96
CA LEU A 401 -4.41 12.41 -18.57
C LEU A 401 -3.67 13.35 -17.62
N VAL A 402 -4.42 13.99 -16.74
CA VAL A 402 -3.95 14.70 -15.56
C VAL A 402 -4.37 13.91 -14.33
N ARG A 403 -3.43 13.62 -13.42
CA ARG A 403 -3.71 13.03 -12.13
C ARG A 403 -3.67 14.12 -11.06
N LEU A 404 -4.81 14.40 -10.43
CA LEU A 404 -4.96 15.34 -9.32
C LEU A 404 -5.08 14.57 -8.01
N SER A 405 -4.31 14.94 -7.01
CA SER A 405 -4.50 14.53 -5.62
C SER A 405 -5.07 15.70 -4.84
N CYS A 406 -6.35 15.64 -4.50
CA CYS A 406 -7.01 16.65 -3.69
C CYS A 406 -6.51 16.58 -2.25
N GLY A 407 -6.01 17.70 -1.74
CA GLY A 407 -5.66 17.89 -0.35
C GLY A 407 -6.87 18.17 0.54
N ILE A 408 -6.61 18.70 1.72
CA ILE A 408 -7.64 19.04 2.72
C ILE A 408 -7.99 20.53 2.75
N GLU A 409 -7.54 21.31 1.75
CA GLU A 409 -7.92 22.69 1.56
C GLU A 409 -9.43 22.84 1.36
N ASN A 410 -9.93 24.06 1.25
CA ASN A 410 -11.31 24.26 0.83
C ASN A 410 -11.49 23.79 -0.64
N ALA A 411 -12.46 22.94 -0.89
CA ALA A 411 -12.72 22.39 -2.23
C ALA A 411 -13.04 23.48 -3.27
N ASP A 412 -13.67 24.60 -2.87
CA ASP A 412 -13.98 25.69 -3.78
C ASP A 412 -12.72 26.45 -4.23
N ASP A 413 -11.69 26.52 -3.38
CA ASP A 413 -10.39 27.10 -3.74
C ASP A 413 -9.64 26.17 -4.71
N ILE A 414 -9.73 24.84 -4.54
CA ILE A 414 -9.17 23.87 -5.48
C ILE A 414 -9.86 24.04 -6.84
N ILE A 415 -11.19 24.10 -6.87
CA ILE A 415 -11.98 24.30 -8.09
C ILE A 415 -11.62 25.63 -8.76
N ALA A 416 -11.50 26.70 -8.00
CA ALA A 416 -11.15 28.03 -8.55
C ALA A 416 -9.76 28.04 -9.22
N ASP A 417 -8.79 27.29 -8.66
CA ASP A 417 -7.46 27.17 -9.24
C ASP A 417 -7.48 26.36 -10.55
N LEU A 418 -8.23 25.24 -10.57
CA LEU A 418 -8.43 24.44 -11.78
C LEU A 418 -9.17 25.23 -12.88
N ASP A 419 -10.22 25.98 -12.50
CA ASP A 419 -11.04 26.78 -13.41
C ASP A 419 -10.22 27.85 -14.12
N GLN A 420 -9.43 28.63 -13.38
CA GLN A 420 -8.58 29.67 -13.96
C GLN A 420 -7.48 29.09 -14.85
N ALA A 421 -6.92 27.90 -14.51
CA ALA A 421 -5.91 27.24 -15.33
C ALA A 421 -6.52 26.66 -16.64
N LEU A 422 -7.72 26.07 -16.59
CA LEU A 422 -8.46 25.62 -17.75
C LEU A 422 -8.83 26.78 -18.69
N ALA A 423 -9.22 27.94 -18.12
CA ALA A 423 -9.54 29.14 -18.89
C ALA A 423 -8.32 29.73 -19.62
N ALA A 424 -7.14 29.61 -19.05
CA ALA A 424 -5.89 30.10 -19.64
C ALA A 424 -5.42 29.31 -20.88
N VAL A 425 -5.93 28.07 -21.06
CA VAL A 425 -5.50 27.16 -22.14
C VAL A 425 -6.61 26.86 -23.16
N GLN A 426 -7.69 27.62 -23.17
CA GLN A 426 -8.78 27.50 -24.15
C GLN A 426 -8.34 27.82 -25.58
#